data_f86d5e22fb26fa3b3a42face002e13d6
#
_entry.id   f86d5e22fb26fa3b3a42face002e13d6
#
_cell.length_a   1.000
_cell.length_b   1.000
_cell.length_c   1.000
_cell.angle_alpha   90.00
_cell.angle_beta   90.00
_cell.angle_gamma   90.00
#
_symmetry.space_group_name_H-M   'P 1'
#
loop_
_entity.id
_entity.type
_entity.pdbx_description
1 polymer ?
#
loop_
_entity_poly.entity_id
_entity_poly.type
_entity_poly.pdbx_seq_one_letter_code
_entity_poly.pdbx_strand_id
1 'polypeptide(L)'
;MYARSFHSHAQPTAQRRGDLHVRAARVAGVEIPNNKRCETALTYVYGIGPTSAKAIMAATSLENKRVREFSEEELTVLREEVEKYNIEGELRRSITMNIKRLKEIQCHRGKRHINNLPVRGQRTKTNARTRKGKVKTVAGKKK
;
A
#
# COMPACT_ATOMS: atom_id res chain seq x y z
N MET A 1 -41.54 18.74 -64.12
CA MET A 1 -40.18 18.52 -63.58
C MET A 1 -40.22 18.93 -62.15
N TYR A 2 -40.26 17.95 -61.21
CA TYR A 2 -40.23 18.21 -59.76
C TYR A 2 -38.83 17.90 -59.25
N ALA A 3 -38.12 18.93 -58.80
CA ALA A 3 -36.80 18.80 -58.12
C ALA A 3 -37.04 18.40 -56.67
N ARG A 4 -36.58 17.20 -56.27
CA ARG A 4 -36.58 16.76 -54.91
C ARG A 4 -35.35 17.36 -54.20
N SER A 5 -35.60 18.24 -53.26
CA SER A 5 -34.58 18.77 -52.33
C SER A 5 -34.18 17.68 -51.32
N PHE A 6 -32.94 17.23 -51.37
CA PHE A 6 -32.36 16.32 -50.37
C PHE A 6 -31.91 17.16 -49.17
N HIS A 7 -32.68 17.09 -48.09
CA HIS A 7 -32.24 17.62 -46.80
C HIS A 7 -31.24 16.62 -46.19
N SER A 8 -30.01 16.99 -46.23
CA SER A 8 -28.93 16.28 -45.53
C SER A 8 -29.08 16.50 -44.02
N HIS A 9 -29.55 15.46 -43.31
CA HIS A 9 -29.54 15.42 -41.85
C HIS A 9 -28.08 15.16 -41.41
N ALA A 10 -27.40 16.21 -41.02
CA ALA A 10 -26.14 16.07 -40.31
C ALA A 10 -26.40 15.43 -38.93
N GLN A 11 -25.92 14.22 -38.74
CA GLN A 11 -25.99 13.55 -37.45
C GLN A 11 -25.05 14.26 -36.46
N PRO A 12 -25.49 14.52 -35.21
CA PRO A 12 -24.60 15.09 -34.23
C PRO A 12 -23.48 14.10 -33.94
N THR A 13 -22.25 14.51 -34.24
CA THR A 13 -21.04 13.78 -33.85
C THR A 13 -21.04 13.61 -32.35
N ALA A 14 -21.20 12.37 -31.89
CA ALA A 14 -21.06 12.02 -30.48
C ALA A 14 -19.69 12.52 -29.98
N GLN A 15 -19.70 13.52 -29.12
CA GLN A 15 -18.50 13.94 -28.38
C GLN A 15 -17.97 12.71 -27.63
N ARG A 16 -16.85 12.19 -28.07
CA ARG A 16 -16.10 11.19 -27.32
C ARG A 16 -15.82 11.82 -25.95
N ARG A 17 -16.47 11.28 -24.93
CA ARG A 17 -16.10 11.59 -23.54
C ARG A 17 -14.64 11.22 -23.43
N GLY A 18 -13.76 12.22 -23.34
CA GLY A 18 -12.34 11.99 -23.13
C GLY A 18 -12.19 11.07 -21.92
N ASP A 19 -11.45 9.99 -22.09
CA ASP A 19 -11.09 9.11 -21.00
C ASP A 19 -10.42 9.99 -19.93
N LEU A 20 -11.15 10.27 -18.86
CA LEU A 20 -10.61 10.87 -17.67
C LEU A 20 -9.67 9.81 -17.07
N HIS A 21 -8.42 9.80 -17.52
CA HIS A 21 -7.36 9.10 -16.84
C HIS A 21 -7.24 9.74 -15.45
N VAL A 22 -7.99 9.19 -14.51
CA VAL A 22 -7.84 9.52 -13.10
C VAL A 22 -6.43 9.07 -12.72
N ARG A 23 -5.47 10.00 -12.79
CA ARG A 23 -4.10 9.72 -12.36
C ARG A 23 -4.17 9.30 -10.89
N ALA A 24 -3.72 8.08 -10.61
CA ALA A 24 -3.64 7.62 -9.23
C ALA A 24 -2.67 8.53 -8.47
N ALA A 25 -3.12 9.05 -7.35
CA ALA A 25 -2.26 9.86 -6.50
C ALA A 25 -1.12 8.97 -5.96
N ARG A 26 0.11 9.47 -6.06
CA ARG A 26 1.29 8.77 -5.52
C ARG A 26 1.82 9.48 -4.29
N VAL A 27 2.05 8.69 -3.24
CA VAL A 27 2.67 9.14 -1.99
C VAL A 27 3.80 8.16 -1.65
N ALA A 28 5.00 8.66 -1.40
CA ALA A 28 6.20 7.84 -1.15
C ALA A 28 6.46 6.76 -2.23
N GLY A 29 6.17 7.07 -3.50
CA GLY A 29 6.32 6.13 -4.61
C GLY A 29 5.23 5.08 -4.75
N VAL A 30 4.27 5.01 -3.81
CA VAL A 30 3.16 4.06 -3.80
C VAL A 30 1.88 4.72 -4.31
N GLU A 31 1.13 4.02 -5.15
CA GLU A 31 -0.18 4.46 -5.60
C GLU A 31 -1.22 4.25 -4.49
N ILE A 32 -1.88 5.31 -4.10
CA ILE A 32 -2.94 5.27 -3.10
C ILE A 32 -4.33 5.27 -3.75
N PRO A 33 -5.31 4.56 -3.19
CA PRO A 33 -6.63 4.43 -3.79
C PRO A 33 -7.42 5.74 -3.75
N ASN A 34 -7.76 6.28 -4.92
CA ASN A 34 -8.45 7.56 -5.10
C ASN A 34 -9.86 7.59 -4.48
N ASN A 35 -10.52 6.43 -4.38
CA ASN A 35 -11.91 6.33 -3.92
C ASN A 35 -12.04 6.32 -2.39
N LYS A 36 -10.93 6.19 -1.65
CA LYS A 36 -10.93 6.15 -0.19
C LYS A 36 -10.65 7.54 0.40
N ARG A 37 -11.04 7.74 1.66
CA ARG A 37 -10.65 8.91 2.44
C ARG A 37 -9.14 8.90 2.67
N CYS A 38 -8.52 10.06 2.75
CA CYS A 38 -7.08 10.23 2.84
C CYS A 38 -6.48 9.42 4.01
N GLU A 39 -7.07 9.46 5.18
CA GLU A 39 -6.64 8.69 6.35
C GLU A 39 -6.53 7.18 6.04
N THR A 40 -7.56 6.62 5.39
CA THR A 40 -7.56 5.20 5.01
C THR A 40 -6.60 4.91 3.86
N ALA A 41 -6.49 5.83 2.90
CA ALA A 41 -5.60 5.67 1.75
C ALA A 41 -4.12 5.67 2.17
N LEU A 42 -3.72 6.48 3.14
CA LEU A 42 -2.36 6.49 3.67
C LEU A 42 -1.95 5.16 4.30
N THR A 43 -2.88 4.38 4.85
CA THR A 43 -2.55 3.05 5.41
C THR A 43 -2.12 2.01 4.37
N TYR A 44 -2.22 2.32 3.08
CA TYR A 44 -1.67 1.47 2.01
C TYR A 44 -0.15 1.61 1.85
N VAL A 45 0.43 2.69 2.40
CA VAL A 45 1.88 2.88 2.45
C VAL A 45 2.45 2.03 3.58
N TYR A 46 3.42 1.17 3.27
CA TYR A 46 4.05 0.31 4.25
C TYR A 46 4.81 1.13 5.31
N GLY A 47 4.40 1.01 6.54
CA GLY A 47 4.94 1.76 7.69
C GLY A 47 3.96 2.80 8.26
N ILE A 48 2.89 3.12 7.53
CA ILE A 48 1.85 4.02 8.01
C ILE A 48 0.65 3.19 8.46
N GLY A 49 0.39 3.21 9.75
CA GLY A 49 -0.81 2.63 10.36
C GLY A 49 -1.90 3.69 10.58
N PRO A 50 -3.08 3.31 11.09
CA PRO A 50 -4.19 4.25 11.31
C PRO A 50 -3.82 5.35 12.30
N THR A 51 -2.99 5.08 13.31
CA THR A 51 -2.52 6.09 14.26
C THR A 51 -1.59 7.10 13.61
N SER A 52 -0.61 6.64 12.81
CA SER A 52 0.30 7.52 12.06
C SER A 52 -0.45 8.32 11.01
N ALA A 53 -1.41 7.71 10.30
CA ALA A 53 -2.23 8.41 9.30
C ALA A 53 -3.03 9.57 9.95
N LYS A 54 -3.62 9.37 11.12
CA LYS A 54 -4.29 10.45 11.88
C LYS A 54 -3.32 11.54 12.30
N ALA A 55 -2.13 11.19 12.77
CA ALA A 55 -1.10 12.16 13.16
C ALA A 55 -0.65 13.02 11.96
N ILE A 56 -0.45 12.40 10.79
CA ILE A 56 -0.12 13.10 9.54
C ILE A 56 -1.24 14.07 9.15
N MET A 57 -2.50 13.64 9.17
CA MET A 57 -3.64 14.49 8.86
C MET A 57 -3.77 15.66 9.84
N ALA A 58 -3.51 15.44 11.12
CA ALA A 58 -3.51 16.49 12.13
C ALA A 58 -2.36 17.49 11.93
N ALA A 59 -1.17 17.02 11.57
CA ALA A 59 0.00 17.86 11.33
C ALA A 59 -0.16 18.73 10.07
N THR A 60 -0.78 18.20 9.01
CA THR A 60 -1.05 18.95 7.77
C THR A 60 -2.28 19.87 7.88
N SER A 61 -3.09 19.72 8.92
CA SER A 61 -4.37 20.46 9.10
C SER A 61 -5.33 20.32 7.90
N LEU A 62 -5.19 19.25 7.11
CA LEU A 62 -6.02 19.00 5.94
C LEU A 62 -7.32 18.29 6.35
N GLU A 63 -8.41 18.63 5.66
CA GLU A 63 -9.69 17.95 5.85
C GLU A 63 -9.63 16.51 5.34
N ASN A 64 -10.24 15.56 6.06
CA ASN A 64 -10.26 14.15 5.67
C ASN A 64 -11.29 13.88 4.56
N LYS A 65 -11.00 14.35 3.35
CA LYS A 65 -11.78 14.12 2.13
C LYS A 65 -11.26 12.93 1.32
N ARG A 66 -11.91 12.58 0.22
CA ARG A 66 -11.45 11.50 -0.65
C ARG A 66 -10.21 11.94 -1.43
N VAL A 67 -9.27 11.01 -1.68
CA VAL A 67 -8.01 11.32 -2.36
C VAL A 67 -8.20 12.03 -3.70
N ARG A 68 -9.23 11.68 -4.47
CA ARG A 68 -9.57 12.33 -5.75
C ARG A 68 -9.98 13.81 -5.63
N GLU A 69 -10.33 14.27 -4.43
CA GLU A 69 -10.83 15.62 -4.14
C GLU A 69 -9.69 16.55 -3.68
N PHE A 70 -8.49 16.01 -3.52
CA PHE A 70 -7.31 16.78 -3.15
C PHE A 70 -6.74 17.53 -4.36
N SER A 71 -6.34 18.77 -4.14
CA SER A 71 -5.54 19.53 -5.10
C SER A 71 -4.09 19.02 -5.11
N GLU A 72 -3.34 19.32 -6.18
CA GLU A 72 -1.93 18.91 -6.23
C GLU A 72 -1.09 19.61 -5.16
N GLU A 73 -1.43 20.82 -4.77
CA GLU A 73 -0.78 21.54 -3.67
C GLU A 73 -0.98 20.82 -2.33
N GLU A 74 -2.21 20.42 -2.01
CA GLU A 74 -2.50 19.66 -0.80
C GLU A 74 -1.79 18.29 -0.79
N LEU A 75 -1.71 17.65 -1.95
CA LEU A 75 -0.95 16.39 -2.10
C LEU A 75 0.55 16.60 -1.89
N THR A 76 1.10 17.75 -2.26
CA THR A 76 2.51 18.09 -2.04
C THR A 76 2.80 18.23 -0.55
N VAL A 77 1.97 19.00 0.18
CA VAL A 77 2.07 19.13 1.65
C VAL A 77 1.98 17.76 2.33
N LEU A 78 1.06 16.92 1.85
CA LEU A 78 0.90 15.57 2.38
C LEU A 78 2.15 14.70 2.15
N ARG A 79 2.78 14.79 0.96
CA ARG A 79 4.02 14.07 0.64
C ARG A 79 5.17 14.49 1.55
N GLU A 80 5.37 15.78 1.73
CA GLU A 80 6.41 16.34 2.60
C GLU A 80 6.27 15.87 4.05
N GLU A 81 5.04 15.80 4.57
CA GLU A 81 4.80 15.30 5.92
C GLU A 81 5.05 13.78 6.02
N VAL A 82 4.65 13.03 5.00
CA VAL A 82 4.86 11.57 4.94
C VAL A 82 6.36 11.22 4.86
N GLU A 83 7.17 12.02 4.17
CA GLU A 83 8.63 11.81 4.05
C GLU A 83 9.37 11.89 5.39
N LYS A 84 8.80 12.53 6.40
CA LYS A 84 9.39 12.56 7.76
C LYS A 84 9.34 11.20 8.47
N TYR A 85 8.54 10.28 7.97
CA TYR A 85 8.39 8.94 8.54
C TYR A 85 9.29 7.93 7.82
N ASN A 86 9.82 6.99 8.59
CA ASN A 86 10.58 5.87 8.00
C ASN A 86 9.59 4.84 7.40
N ILE A 87 9.48 4.83 6.08
CA ILE A 87 8.46 4.10 5.33
C ILE A 87 9.07 3.27 4.20
N GLU A 88 8.24 2.41 3.63
CA GLU A 88 8.53 1.58 2.45
C GLU A 88 9.94 0.98 2.43
N GLY A 89 10.77 1.35 1.49
CA GLY A 89 12.09 0.78 1.27
C GLY A 89 13.04 0.95 2.44
N GLU A 90 13.06 2.13 3.06
CA GLU A 90 13.90 2.43 4.21
C GLU A 90 13.50 1.61 5.44
N LEU A 91 12.21 1.50 5.71
CA LEU A 91 11.71 0.67 6.80
C LEU A 91 12.05 -0.80 6.58
N ARG A 92 11.86 -1.33 5.37
CA ARG A 92 12.22 -2.72 5.03
C ARG A 92 13.71 -2.96 5.22
N ARG A 93 14.55 -2.01 4.76
CA ARG A 93 16.00 -2.07 4.94
C ARG A 93 16.38 -2.07 6.43
N SER A 94 15.82 -1.16 7.22
CA SER A 94 16.04 -1.06 8.65
C SER A 94 15.67 -2.35 9.39
N ILE A 95 14.50 -2.91 9.09
CA ILE A 95 14.06 -4.20 9.66
C ILE A 95 15.03 -5.33 9.28
N THR A 96 15.44 -5.41 8.02
CA THR A 96 16.36 -6.44 7.52
C THR A 96 17.73 -6.31 8.21
N MET A 97 18.26 -5.11 8.34
CA MET A 97 19.52 -4.82 9.04
C MET A 97 19.44 -5.21 10.50
N ASN A 98 18.35 -4.90 11.19
CA ASN A 98 18.16 -5.28 12.59
C ASN A 98 18.14 -6.80 12.77
N ILE A 99 17.46 -7.53 11.88
CA ILE A 99 17.44 -9.00 11.91
C ILE A 99 18.83 -9.56 11.58
N LYS A 100 19.54 -8.99 10.60
CA LYS A 100 20.90 -9.38 10.23
C LYS A 100 21.84 -9.23 11.43
N ARG A 101 21.81 -8.10 12.10
CA ARG A 101 22.60 -7.85 13.32
C ARG A 101 22.35 -8.92 14.39
N LEU A 102 21.09 -9.29 14.66
CA LEU A 102 20.77 -10.34 15.65
C LEU A 102 21.34 -11.70 15.26
N LYS A 103 21.36 -12.01 13.97
CA LYS A 103 21.95 -13.26 13.43
C LYS A 103 23.47 -13.27 13.58
N GLU A 104 24.13 -12.16 13.27
CA GLU A 104 25.60 -12.00 13.38
C GLU A 104 26.08 -12.11 14.84
N ILE A 105 25.37 -11.51 15.77
CA ILE A 105 25.67 -11.62 17.21
C ILE A 105 25.44 -13.05 17.75
N GLN A 106 24.79 -13.93 16.98
CA GLN A 106 24.48 -15.31 17.39
C GLN A 106 23.61 -15.42 18.65
N CYS A 107 22.86 -14.37 19.00
CA CYS A 107 22.00 -14.38 20.16
C CYS A 107 20.83 -15.38 19.99
N HIS A 108 20.16 -15.75 21.08
CA HIS A 108 19.02 -16.68 21.04
C HIS A 108 17.96 -16.27 20.01
N ARG A 109 17.60 -14.98 19.96
CA ARG A 109 16.66 -14.45 18.97
C ARG A 109 17.18 -14.59 17.54
N GLY A 110 18.47 -14.37 17.31
CA GLY A 110 19.13 -14.54 16.02
C GLY A 110 19.07 -15.99 15.53
N LYS A 111 19.38 -16.94 16.40
CA LYS A 111 19.27 -18.39 16.11
C LYS A 111 17.82 -18.77 15.77
N ARG A 112 16.83 -18.20 16.46
CA ARG A 112 15.42 -18.40 16.14
C ARG A 112 15.04 -17.85 14.76
N HIS A 113 15.59 -16.68 14.37
CA HIS A 113 15.41 -16.11 13.03
C HIS A 113 16.05 -16.99 11.94
N ILE A 114 17.24 -17.56 12.16
CA ILE A 114 17.90 -18.48 11.22
C ILE A 114 17.03 -19.72 10.99
N ASN A 115 16.50 -20.30 12.05
CA ASN A 115 15.68 -21.51 12.01
C ASN A 115 14.22 -21.28 11.59
N ASN A 116 13.84 -20.05 11.24
CA ASN A 116 12.45 -19.68 10.91
C ASN A 116 11.45 -20.09 12.00
N LEU A 117 11.81 -19.89 13.26
CA LEU A 117 10.98 -20.19 14.42
C LEU A 117 10.45 -18.89 15.06
N PRO A 118 9.34 -18.96 15.81
CA PRO A 118 8.87 -17.83 16.60
C PRO A 118 9.93 -17.34 17.58
N VAL A 119 10.08 -16.01 17.73
CA VAL A 119 11.17 -15.39 18.49
C VAL A 119 10.75 -14.81 19.85
N ARG A 120 9.43 -14.83 20.15
CA ARG A 120 8.85 -14.23 21.37
C ARG A 120 8.37 -15.28 22.37
N GLY A 121 9.01 -16.44 22.47
CA GLY A 121 8.68 -17.49 23.41
C GLY A 121 7.41 -18.28 23.11
N GLN A 122 6.82 -18.14 21.92
CA GLN A 122 5.62 -18.88 21.56
C GLN A 122 5.90 -20.39 21.48
N ARG A 123 4.85 -21.17 21.77
CA ARG A 123 4.89 -22.63 21.67
C ARG A 123 5.11 -23.10 20.24
N THR A 124 5.95 -24.11 20.04
CA THR A 124 6.35 -24.59 18.70
C THR A 124 5.92 -26.03 18.41
N LYS A 125 5.42 -26.78 19.42
CA LYS A 125 5.03 -28.19 19.27
C LYS A 125 3.90 -28.40 18.25
N THR A 126 2.93 -27.50 18.20
CA THR A 126 1.72 -27.64 17.36
C THR A 126 1.77 -26.75 16.12
N ASN A 127 1.57 -25.48 16.25
CA ASN A 127 1.33 -24.52 15.18
C ASN A 127 2.60 -23.71 14.78
N ALA A 128 2.55 -22.39 14.80
CA ALA A 128 3.58 -21.46 14.34
C ALA A 128 3.75 -21.47 12.80
N ARG A 129 2.68 -21.68 12.06
CA ARG A 129 2.72 -21.78 10.59
C ARG A 129 3.14 -20.50 9.89
N THR A 130 2.80 -19.35 10.43
CA THR A 130 3.22 -18.05 9.90
C THR A 130 4.76 -17.96 9.74
N ARG A 131 5.51 -18.57 10.66
CA ARG A 131 6.99 -18.60 10.59
C ARG A 131 7.54 -19.84 9.88
N LYS A 132 6.94 -21.02 10.12
CA LYS A 132 7.38 -22.31 9.53
C LYS A 132 6.96 -22.46 8.07
N GLY A 133 6.00 -21.67 7.59
CA GLY A 133 5.42 -21.82 6.26
C GLY A 133 4.38 -22.95 6.16
N LYS A 134 3.94 -23.27 4.95
CA LYS A 134 2.95 -24.32 4.69
C LYS A 134 3.41 -25.68 5.23
N VAL A 135 2.45 -26.52 5.63
CA VAL A 135 2.73 -27.91 6.04
C VAL A 135 3.24 -28.67 4.83
N LYS A 136 4.41 -29.31 4.94
CA LYS A 136 4.90 -30.26 3.95
C LYS A 136 4.39 -31.65 4.31
N THR A 137 3.59 -32.24 3.44
CA THR A 137 3.14 -33.62 3.57
C THR A 137 4.30 -34.55 3.24
N VAL A 138 4.64 -35.48 4.14
CA VAL A 138 5.63 -36.51 3.89
C VAL A 138 4.90 -37.73 3.29
N ALA A 139 5.20 -38.08 2.03
CA ALA A 139 4.64 -39.25 1.40
C ALA A 139 5.13 -40.52 2.13
N GLY A 140 4.23 -41.48 2.37
CA GLY A 140 4.59 -42.81 2.85
C GLY A 140 4.41 -43.09 4.34
N LYS A 141 3.97 -42.13 5.18
CA LYS A 141 3.59 -42.46 6.55
C LYS A 141 2.10 -42.88 6.59
N LYS A 142 1.77 -44.05 6.06
CA LYS A 142 0.55 -44.76 6.48
C LYS A 142 0.76 -45.22 7.92
N LYS A 143 -0.18 -44.84 8.81
CA LYS A 143 -0.35 -45.56 10.08
C LYS A 143 -1.02 -46.89 9.80
#